data_5592f85f4c6256293a93e7bea84a6c24
#
_entry.id   5592f85f4c6256293a93e7bea84a6c24
#
_cell.length_a   1.000
_cell.length_b   1.000
_cell.length_c   1.000
_cell.angle_alpha   90.00
_cell.angle_beta   90.00
_cell.angle_gamma   90.00
#
_symmetry.space_group_name_H-M   'P 1'
#
loop_
_entity.id
_entity.type
_entity.pdbx_description
1 polymer ?
#
loop_
_entity_poly.entity_id
_entity_poly.type
_entity_poly.pdbx_seq_one_letter_code
_entity_poly.pdbx_strand_id
1 'polypeptide(L)'
;MQERFQAILKRRLQDQIAKNPPLFPWETQLVEYPDCVEEQSLGLVPLWGWRVHQSKLNLPIPLPDQVFWQLLAKCQLLLTSSIPLGAKLVQVVESMFPTDTQSINDLAALVLRSSYRSADTLTVSNIESDYFDLLPRQQMALSLMAAKQLLENLTLPISLTQPLVERQWLTTVGTLNIRVELCNSRKFTSLRVHGKLPTLGILQLQGNSSEEFVKSEVCEMSVIELQIDRSQPTYTLTVELPELDHLPLFLAIQVKI
;
A
#
# COMPACT_ATOMS: atom_id res chain seq x y z
N MET A 1 -4.53 -54.85 -25.39
CA MET A 1 -3.97 -54.24 -26.62
C MET A 1 -4.45 -52.80 -26.86
N GLN A 2 -5.71 -52.48 -26.58
CA GLN A 2 -6.29 -51.12 -26.79
C GLN A 2 -5.60 -49.99 -25.99
N GLU A 3 -5.26 -50.20 -24.74
CA GLU A 3 -4.68 -49.19 -23.90
C GLU A 3 -3.26 -48.75 -24.36
N ARG A 4 -2.43 -49.70 -24.82
CA ARG A 4 -1.12 -49.39 -25.40
C ARG A 4 -1.22 -48.57 -26.68
N PHE A 5 -2.20 -48.86 -27.51
CA PHE A 5 -2.44 -48.14 -28.73
C PHE A 5 -2.90 -46.70 -28.43
N GLN A 6 -3.81 -46.51 -27.49
CA GLN A 6 -4.28 -45.20 -27.07
C GLN A 6 -3.15 -44.35 -26.45
N ALA A 7 -2.25 -44.93 -25.64
CA ALA A 7 -1.12 -44.25 -25.08
C ALA A 7 -0.14 -43.76 -26.14
N ILE A 8 0.15 -44.59 -27.16
CA ILE A 8 1.03 -44.25 -28.28
C ILE A 8 0.39 -43.13 -29.13
N LEU A 9 -0.90 -43.24 -29.39
CA LEU A 9 -1.65 -42.26 -30.18
C LEU A 9 -1.69 -40.89 -29.47
N LYS A 10 -1.96 -40.90 -28.16
CA LYS A 10 -1.96 -39.67 -27.33
C LYS A 10 -0.60 -38.99 -27.35
N ARG A 11 0.50 -39.76 -27.18
CA ARG A 11 1.85 -39.20 -27.21
C ARG A 11 2.19 -38.61 -28.58
N ARG A 12 1.82 -39.29 -29.66
CA ARG A 12 2.08 -38.82 -31.02
C ARG A 12 1.27 -37.55 -31.34
N LEU A 13 0.04 -37.48 -30.84
CA LEU A 13 -0.81 -36.30 -31.00
C LEU A 13 -0.25 -35.09 -30.20
N GLN A 14 0.23 -35.32 -29.00
CA GLN A 14 0.90 -34.29 -28.20
C GLN A 14 2.15 -33.79 -28.88
N ASP A 15 2.99 -34.67 -29.42
CA ASP A 15 4.21 -34.28 -30.18
C ASP A 15 3.86 -33.52 -31.46
N GLN A 16 2.74 -33.83 -32.09
CA GLN A 16 2.26 -33.16 -33.31
C GLN A 16 1.67 -31.77 -33.00
N ILE A 17 0.91 -31.67 -31.91
CA ILE A 17 0.38 -30.36 -31.42
C ILE A 17 1.50 -29.46 -30.96
N ALA A 18 2.54 -30.01 -30.32
CA ALA A 18 3.71 -29.24 -29.91
C ALA A 18 4.55 -28.68 -31.07
N LYS A 19 4.61 -29.43 -32.19
CA LYS A 19 5.33 -29.02 -33.40
C LYS A 19 4.53 -28.09 -34.31
N ASN A 20 3.22 -28.28 -34.39
CA ASN A 20 2.31 -27.48 -35.18
C ASN A 20 1.02 -27.30 -34.40
N PRO A 21 0.95 -26.29 -33.52
CA PRO A 21 -0.27 -25.99 -32.78
C PRO A 21 -1.38 -25.62 -33.77
N PRO A 22 -2.62 -26.16 -33.56
CA PRO A 22 -3.74 -25.84 -34.43
C PRO A 22 -4.05 -24.33 -34.31
N LEU A 23 -4.18 -23.70 -35.47
CA LEU A 23 -4.58 -22.29 -35.56
C LEU A 23 -6.05 -22.15 -35.11
N PHE A 24 -6.34 -21.10 -34.37
CA PHE A 24 -7.72 -20.72 -34.10
C PHE A 24 -8.41 -20.22 -35.38
N PRO A 25 -9.75 -20.33 -35.49
CA PRO A 25 -10.49 -19.98 -36.73
C PRO A 25 -10.28 -18.54 -37.23
N TRP A 26 -9.76 -17.66 -36.35
CA TRP A 26 -9.45 -16.25 -36.65
C TRP A 26 -7.96 -15.98 -36.95
N GLU A 27 -7.09 -16.97 -36.77
CA GLU A 27 -5.67 -16.87 -37.08
C GLU A 27 -5.40 -17.35 -38.50
N THR A 28 -4.94 -16.45 -39.33
CA THR A 28 -4.57 -16.79 -40.72
C THR A 28 -3.12 -17.22 -40.87
N GLN A 29 -2.27 -16.90 -39.89
CA GLN A 29 -0.85 -17.28 -39.84
C GLN A 29 -0.42 -17.48 -38.40
N LEU A 30 0.54 -18.39 -38.16
CA LEU A 30 1.30 -18.45 -36.91
C LEU A 30 2.10 -17.14 -36.80
N VAL A 31 1.57 -16.21 -36.03
CA VAL A 31 2.37 -15.05 -35.60
C VAL A 31 3.24 -15.58 -34.47
N GLU A 32 4.54 -15.72 -34.70
CA GLU A 32 5.51 -15.81 -33.62
C GLU A 32 5.32 -14.53 -32.78
N TYR A 33 4.64 -14.66 -31.65
CA TYR A 33 4.67 -13.62 -30.63
C TYR A 33 6.13 -13.51 -30.23
N PRO A 34 6.77 -12.33 -30.38
CA PRO A 34 8.11 -12.16 -29.86
C PRO A 34 8.07 -12.49 -28.37
N ASP A 35 8.95 -13.39 -27.91
CA ASP A 35 9.12 -13.74 -26.50
C ASP A 35 9.52 -12.52 -25.64
N CYS A 36 9.86 -11.42 -26.26
CA CYS A 36 9.87 -10.09 -25.69
C CYS A 36 8.48 -9.48 -25.93
N VAL A 37 7.54 -9.72 -25.02
CA VAL A 37 6.66 -8.62 -24.66
C VAL A 37 7.64 -7.52 -24.25
N GLU A 38 7.88 -6.54 -25.15
CA GLU A 38 8.34 -5.24 -24.67
C GLU A 38 7.39 -4.95 -23.53
N GLU A 39 7.89 -5.10 -22.30
CA GLU A 39 7.27 -4.52 -21.13
C GLU A 39 7.13 -3.06 -21.54
N GLN A 40 5.97 -2.74 -22.15
CA GLN A 40 5.51 -1.37 -22.25
C GLN A 40 5.76 -0.87 -20.85
N SER A 41 6.70 0.05 -20.74
CA SER A 41 7.15 0.65 -19.50
C SER A 41 5.94 0.79 -18.58
N LEU A 42 5.63 -0.28 -17.87
CA LEU A 42 4.76 -0.30 -16.72
C LEU A 42 5.44 0.71 -15.84
N GLY A 43 4.87 1.93 -15.84
CA GLY A 43 5.44 3.05 -15.14
C GLY A 43 5.88 2.52 -13.81
N LEU A 44 7.17 2.66 -13.50
CA LEU A 44 7.90 2.09 -12.38
C LEU A 44 6.95 1.91 -11.20
N VAL A 45 6.44 0.68 -11.05
CA VAL A 45 5.54 0.35 -9.95
C VAL A 45 6.45 0.31 -8.73
N PRO A 46 6.30 1.24 -7.79
CA PRO A 46 7.20 1.31 -6.66
C PRO A 46 7.23 0.00 -5.89
N LEU A 47 8.43 -0.46 -5.59
CA LEU A 47 8.71 -1.79 -5.04
C LEU A 47 8.45 -1.90 -3.52
N TRP A 48 7.71 -0.96 -2.92
CA TRP A 48 7.41 -0.92 -1.48
C TRP A 48 6.61 -2.13 -0.96
N GLY A 49 6.63 -3.25 -1.69
CA GLY A 49 5.95 -4.47 -1.26
C GLY A 49 4.45 -4.29 -1.09
N TRP A 50 3.89 -3.30 -1.77
CA TRP A 50 2.48 -2.94 -1.67
C TRP A 50 1.54 -4.09 -1.99
N ARG A 51 1.92 -5.06 -2.85
CA ARG A 51 1.16 -6.30 -3.03
C ARG A 51 1.01 -7.08 -1.73
N VAL A 52 2.07 -7.14 -0.93
CA VAL A 52 2.05 -7.82 0.38
C VAL A 52 1.27 -6.98 1.39
N HIS A 53 1.36 -5.66 1.29
CA HIS A 53 0.57 -4.74 2.13
C HIS A 53 -0.91 -4.77 1.78
N GLN A 54 -1.23 -4.86 0.51
CA GLN A 54 -2.60 -5.05 0.03
C GLN A 54 -3.23 -6.30 0.63
N SER A 55 -2.49 -7.42 0.72
CA SER A 55 -2.97 -8.64 1.36
C SER A 55 -3.22 -8.50 2.87
N LYS A 56 -2.64 -7.48 3.52
CA LYS A 56 -2.86 -7.15 4.93
C LYS A 56 -4.03 -6.20 5.15
N LEU A 57 -4.51 -5.54 4.09
CA LEU A 57 -5.74 -4.78 4.17
C LEU A 57 -6.89 -5.78 4.34
N ASN A 58 -7.69 -5.58 5.36
CA ASN A 58 -8.89 -6.41 5.59
C ASN A 58 -10.02 -5.96 4.66
N LEU A 59 -9.85 -6.25 3.36
CA LEU A 59 -10.82 -5.94 2.32
C LEU A 59 -11.50 -7.23 1.85
N PRO A 60 -12.80 -7.18 1.54
CA PRO A 60 -13.55 -8.33 1.04
C PRO A 60 -13.08 -8.78 -0.35
N ILE A 61 -12.54 -7.85 -1.14
CA ILE A 61 -12.03 -8.09 -2.50
C ILE A 61 -10.69 -7.36 -2.63
N PRO A 62 -9.66 -7.98 -3.24
CA PRO A 62 -8.40 -7.32 -3.49
C PRO A 62 -8.58 -6.17 -4.48
N LEU A 63 -7.87 -5.08 -4.25
CA LEU A 63 -7.86 -3.95 -5.18
C LEU A 63 -6.88 -4.22 -6.33
N PRO A 64 -7.18 -3.75 -7.55
CA PRO A 64 -6.17 -3.71 -8.60
C PRO A 64 -4.96 -2.87 -8.16
N ASP A 65 -3.78 -3.30 -8.59
CA ASP A 65 -2.51 -2.66 -8.25
C ASP A 65 -2.51 -1.16 -8.53
N GLN A 66 -3.05 -0.78 -9.68
CA GLN A 66 -3.13 0.63 -10.10
C GLN A 66 -4.02 1.47 -9.16
N VAL A 67 -5.16 0.91 -8.74
CA VAL A 67 -6.10 1.59 -7.81
C VAL A 67 -5.46 1.75 -6.44
N PHE A 68 -4.85 0.69 -5.93
CA PHE A 68 -4.16 0.72 -4.65
C PHE A 68 -3.05 1.77 -4.63
N TRP A 69 -2.26 1.82 -5.70
CA TRP A 69 -1.18 2.77 -5.86
C TRP A 69 -1.64 4.23 -5.88
N GLN A 70 -2.70 4.51 -6.63
CA GLN A 70 -3.29 5.84 -6.65
C GLN A 70 -3.80 6.26 -5.26
N LEU A 71 -4.43 5.34 -4.54
CA LEU A 71 -4.89 5.58 -3.17
C LEU A 71 -3.71 5.86 -2.23
N LEU A 72 -2.64 5.06 -2.29
CA LEU A 72 -1.45 5.23 -1.47
C LEU A 72 -0.81 6.60 -1.71
N ALA A 73 -0.58 6.98 -2.97
CA ALA A 73 -0.01 8.27 -3.32
C ALA A 73 -0.86 9.45 -2.80
N LYS A 74 -2.17 9.37 -2.97
CA LYS A 74 -3.10 10.41 -2.45
C LYS A 74 -3.15 10.44 -0.92
N CYS A 75 -3.16 9.29 -0.27
CA CYS A 75 -3.08 9.22 1.19
C CYS A 75 -1.81 9.89 1.72
N GLN A 76 -0.66 9.63 1.11
CA GLN A 76 0.62 10.22 1.50
C GLN A 76 0.60 11.76 1.41
N LEU A 77 0.01 12.32 0.34
CA LEU A 77 -0.12 13.77 0.18
C LEU A 77 -0.98 14.42 1.29
N LEU A 78 -1.94 13.70 1.83
CA LEU A 78 -2.87 14.22 2.84
C LEU A 78 -2.48 13.88 4.28
N LEU A 79 -1.38 13.15 4.50
CA LEU A 79 -0.96 12.72 5.85
C LEU A 79 -0.79 13.89 6.81
N THR A 80 -0.05 14.92 6.37
CA THR A 80 0.32 16.08 7.20
C THR A 80 -0.75 17.17 7.22
N SER A 81 -1.80 17.05 6.38
CA SER A 81 -2.88 18.03 6.36
C SER A 81 -3.66 18.01 7.67
N SER A 82 -4.07 19.19 8.16
CA SER A 82 -4.89 19.35 9.37
C SER A 82 -6.37 18.99 9.17
N ILE A 83 -6.73 18.51 8.00
CA ILE A 83 -8.12 18.17 7.62
C ILE A 83 -8.60 16.94 8.42
N PRO A 84 -9.86 16.91 8.89
CA PRO A 84 -10.43 15.74 9.55
C PRO A 84 -10.38 14.47 8.69
N LEU A 85 -10.23 13.30 9.33
CA LEU A 85 -10.10 12.01 8.64
C LEU A 85 -11.19 11.78 7.57
N GLY A 86 -12.45 12.13 7.88
CA GLY A 86 -13.55 11.99 6.92
C GLY A 86 -13.36 12.80 5.65
N ALA A 87 -12.91 14.06 5.78
CA ALA A 87 -12.65 14.91 4.63
C ALA A 87 -11.40 14.41 3.83
N LYS A 88 -10.38 13.87 4.52
CA LYS A 88 -9.25 13.22 3.85
C LYS A 88 -9.72 12.04 3.00
N LEU A 89 -10.57 11.18 3.54
CA LEU A 89 -11.13 10.02 2.82
C LEU A 89 -11.88 10.45 1.57
N VAL A 90 -12.72 11.46 1.69
CA VAL A 90 -13.47 12.02 0.54
C VAL A 90 -12.51 12.51 -0.52
N GLN A 91 -11.52 13.35 -0.16
CA GLN A 91 -10.55 13.90 -1.11
C GLN A 91 -9.70 12.83 -1.81
N VAL A 92 -9.32 11.78 -1.10
CA VAL A 92 -8.57 10.66 -1.69
C VAL A 92 -9.40 9.99 -2.78
N VAL A 93 -10.67 9.67 -2.50
CA VAL A 93 -11.51 8.88 -3.40
C VAL A 93 -12.17 9.72 -4.48
N GLU A 94 -12.48 11.00 -4.20
CA GLU A 94 -13.08 11.93 -5.18
C GLU A 94 -12.21 12.08 -6.45
N SER A 95 -10.89 12.00 -6.29
CA SER A 95 -9.99 12.05 -7.46
C SER A 95 -10.16 10.89 -8.44
N MET A 96 -10.77 9.78 -7.98
CA MET A 96 -11.03 8.59 -8.79
C MET A 96 -12.46 8.56 -9.32
N PHE A 97 -13.40 9.21 -8.61
CA PHE A 97 -14.82 9.25 -8.93
C PHE A 97 -15.36 10.70 -8.91
N PRO A 98 -14.91 11.55 -9.82
CA PRO A 98 -15.18 13.00 -9.76
C PRO A 98 -16.67 13.37 -9.97
N THR A 99 -17.46 12.46 -10.52
CA THR A 99 -18.88 12.73 -10.87
C THR A 99 -19.86 12.43 -9.74
N ASP A 100 -19.43 11.83 -8.62
CA ASP A 100 -20.35 11.26 -7.63
C ASP A 100 -20.01 11.64 -6.18
N THR A 101 -19.64 12.90 -5.97
CA THR A 101 -19.20 13.45 -4.68
C THR A 101 -20.21 13.22 -3.55
N GLN A 102 -21.52 13.29 -3.83
CA GLN A 102 -22.56 13.06 -2.81
C GLN A 102 -22.52 11.62 -2.29
N SER A 103 -22.46 10.64 -3.19
CA SER A 103 -22.37 9.22 -2.82
C SER A 103 -21.09 8.93 -2.02
N ILE A 104 -19.96 9.56 -2.38
CA ILE A 104 -18.71 9.43 -1.65
C ILE A 104 -18.84 9.93 -0.22
N ASN A 105 -19.47 11.11 -0.01
CA ASN A 105 -19.68 11.67 1.33
C ASN A 105 -20.55 10.76 2.20
N ASP A 106 -21.64 10.24 1.67
CA ASP A 106 -22.55 9.35 2.37
C ASP A 106 -21.84 8.03 2.76
N LEU A 107 -21.09 7.45 1.83
CA LEU A 107 -20.31 6.23 2.06
C LEU A 107 -19.16 6.48 3.04
N ALA A 108 -18.46 7.60 2.97
CA ALA A 108 -17.40 7.96 3.90
C ALA A 108 -17.92 8.06 5.34
N ALA A 109 -19.10 8.63 5.55
CA ALA A 109 -19.75 8.67 6.85
C ALA A 109 -20.08 7.27 7.39
N LEU A 110 -20.49 6.33 6.53
CA LEU A 110 -20.71 4.93 6.90
C LEU A 110 -19.39 4.23 7.25
N VAL A 111 -18.36 4.36 6.43
CA VAL A 111 -17.04 3.77 6.65
C VAL A 111 -16.38 4.26 7.94
N LEU A 112 -16.59 5.52 8.31
CA LEU A 112 -16.09 6.06 9.58
C LEU A 112 -16.82 5.50 10.80
N ARG A 113 -18.12 5.26 10.69
CA ARG A 113 -18.95 4.71 11.77
C ARG A 113 -18.75 3.20 11.93
N SER A 114 -18.46 2.48 10.84
CA SER A 114 -18.17 1.05 10.89
C SER A 114 -16.87 0.81 11.65
N SER A 115 -17.00 0.40 12.90
CA SER A 115 -15.90 -0.18 13.64
C SER A 115 -15.55 -1.53 12.99
N TYR A 116 -14.28 -1.94 13.04
CA TYR A 116 -13.75 -3.19 12.43
C TYR A 116 -14.54 -4.49 12.75
N ARG A 117 -15.45 -4.44 13.73
CA ARG A 117 -16.33 -5.57 14.09
C ARG A 117 -17.53 -5.75 13.15
N SER A 118 -17.82 -4.79 12.28
CA SER A 118 -19.00 -4.81 11.40
C SER A 118 -18.68 -5.10 9.94
N ALA A 119 -17.46 -5.57 9.62
CA ALA A 119 -17.15 -6.08 8.29
C ALA A 119 -18.02 -7.31 7.91
N ASP A 120 -18.52 -8.04 8.91
CA ASP A 120 -19.46 -9.16 8.71
C ASP A 120 -20.88 -8.74 8.29
N THR A 121 -21.22 -7.44 8.40
CA THR A 121 -22.58 -6.97 8.04
C THR A 121 -22.68 -6.36 6.65
N LEU A 122 -21.58 -6.03 6.03
CA LEU A 122 -21.55 -5.94 4.58
C LEU A 122 -21.28 -7.38 4.09
N THR A 123 -22.30 -8.22 4.15
CA THR A 123 -22.30 -9.55 3.52
C THR A 123 -22.06 -9.38 2.02
N VAL A 124 -20.81 -9.12 1.68
CA VAL A 124 -20.27 -9.49 0.40
C VAL A 124 -20.04 -10.99 0.55
N SER A 125 -21.13 -11.76 0.35
CA SER A 125 -21.02 -13.19 0.08
C SER A 125 -19.82 -13.37 -0.84
N ASN A 126 -18.96 -14.34 -0.57
CA ASN A 126 -17.78 -14.75 -1.35
C ASN A 126 -18.01 -14.47 -2.85
N ILE A 127 -17.74 -13.22 -3.24
CA ILE A 127 -17.86 -12.81 -4.62
C ILE A 127 -16.46 -13.05 -5.17
N GLU A 128 -16.30 -14.12 -5.93
CA GLU A 128 -15.17 -14.30 -6.84
C GLU A 128 -15.24 -13.27 -7.98
N SER A 129 -15.59 -12.04 -7.67
CA SER A 129 -15.73 -10.95 -8.63
C SER A 129 -14.49 -10.09 -8.60
N ASP A 130 -13.99 -9.74 -9.76
CA ASP A 130 -12.92 -8.75 -9.89
C ASP A 130 -13.45 -7.36 -9.49
N TYR A 131 -12.57 -6.48 -9.02
CA TYR A 131 -12.91 -5.09 -8.67
C TYR A 131 -13.64 -4.35 -9.80
N PHE A 132 -13.26 -4.61 -11.04
CA PHE A 132 -13.84 -3.96 -12.22
C PHE A 132 -15.26 -4.44 -12.57
N ASP A 133 -15.67 -5.61 -12.06
CA ASP A 133 -17.02 -6.15 -12.26
C ASP A 133 -18.02 -5.56 -11.24
N LEU A 134 -17.53 -4.84 -10.24
CA LEU A 134 -18.36 -4.25 -9.21
C LEU A 134 -19.09 -3.01 -9.71
N LEU A 135 -20.27 -2.76 -9.13
CA LEU A 135 -20.98 -1.51 -9.34
C LEU A 135 -20.14 -0.30 -8.85
N PRO A 136 -20.22 0.87 -9.48
CA PRO A 136 -19.45 2.06 -9.10
C PRO A 136 -19.53 2.38 -7.61
N ARG A 137 -20.70 2.26 -6.99
CA ARG A 137 -20.89 2.48 -5.56
C ARG A 137 -20.12 1.49 -4.68
N GLN A 138 -19.99 0.25 -5.11
CA GLN A 138 -19.22 -0.79 -4.41
C GLN A 138 -17.70 -0.52 -4.54
N GLN A 139 -17.27 -0.11 -5.73
CA GLN A 139 -15.88 0.32 -5.96
C GLN A 139 -15.50 1.51 -5.08
N MET A 140 -16.39 2.52 -4.96
CA MET A 140 -16.20 3.66 -4.06
C MET A 140 -16.09 3.21 -2.59
N ALA A 141 -16.98 2.33 -2.14
CA ALA A 141 -16.97 1.82 -0.77
C ALA A 141 -15.67 1.07 -0.45
N LEU A 142 -15.19 0.20 -1.34
CA LEU A 142 -13.91 -0.51 -1.20
C LEU A 142 -12.73 0.46 -1.19
N SER A 143 -12.72 1.45 -2.08
CA SER A 143 -11.68 2.48 -2.13
C SER A 143 -11.63 3.31 -0.85
N LEU A 144 -12.79 3.68 -0.27
CA LEU A 144 -12.87 4.38 1.01
C LEU A 144 -12.36 3.51 2.17
N MET A 145 -12.71 2.22 2.20
CA MET A 145 -12.22 1.29 3.23
C MET A 145 -10.69 1.13 3.14
N ALA A 146 -10.16 0.97 1.93
CA ALA A 146 -8.73 0.90 1.69
C ALA A 146 -8.02 2.20 2.09
N ALA A 147 -8.52 3.35 1.68
CA ALA A 147 -7.96 4.66 2.03
C ALA A 147 -7.92 4.86 3.55
N LYS A 148 -8.98 4.47 4.28
CA LYS A 148 -9.02 4.53 5.74
C LYS A 148 -7.90 3.70 6.35
N GLN A 149 -7.76 2.44 5.94
CA GLN A 149 -6.73 1.54 6.46
C GLN A 149 -5.31 2.03 6.09
N LEU A 150 -5.11 2.57 4.89
CA LEU A 150 -3.85 3.17 4.49
C LEU A 150 -3.49 4.37 5.36
N LEU A 151 -4.40 5.32 5.56
CA LEU A 151 -4.18 6.49 6.43
C LEU A 151 -3.87 6.07 7.86
N GLU A 152 -4.55 5.05 8.40
CA GLU A 152 -4.30 4.51 9.74
C GLU A 152 -2.92 3.81 9.81
N ASN A 153 -2.51 3.08 8.78
CA ASN A 153 -1.22 2.41 8.73
C ASN A 153 -0.04 3.40 8.56
N LEU A 154 -0.26 4.47 7.81
CA LEU A 154 0.73 5.52 7.57
C LEU A 154 0.79 6.54 8.73
N THR A 155 -0.14 6.49 9.68
CA THR A 155 -0.16 7.36 10.84
C THR A 155 0.32 6.63 12.08
N LEU A 156 1.27 7.21 12.80
CA LEU A 156 1.87 6.71 14.02
C LEU A 156 1.41 7.57 15.20
N PRO A 157 0.28 7.24 15.86
CA PRO A 157 -0.17 8.00 17.02
C PRO A 157 0.69 7.67 18.23
N ILE A 158 1.26 8.68 18.86
CA ILE A 158 2.07 8.55 20.08
C ILE A 158 1.59 9.53 21.14
N SER A 159 1.62 9.12 22.38
CA SER A 159 1.17 9.96 23.51
C SER A 159 1.98 9.65 24.77
N LEU A 160 1.85 10.51 25.80
CA LEU A 160 2.48 10.25 27.10
C LEU A 160 1.96 8.95 27.77
N THR A 161 0.74 8.57 27.48
CA THR A 161 0.14 7.29 27.98
C THR A 161 0.58 6.09 27.16
N GLN A 162 0.94 6.30 25.91
CA GLN A 162 1.41 5.29 24.97
C GLN A 162 2.69 5.79 24.29
N PRO A 163 3.82 5.78 25.02
CA PRO A 163 5.06 6.43 24.58
C PRO A 163 5.83 5.65 23.53
N LEU A 164 5.34 4.49 23.11
CA LEU A 164 5.98 3.61 22.16
C LEU A 164 4.97 3.14 21.12
N VAL A 165 5.34 3.30 19.84
CA VAL A 165 4.59 2.75 18.70
C VAL A 165 5.56 2.06 17.74
N GLU A 166 5.21 0.86 17.32
CA GLU A 166 6.00 0.08 16.37
C GLU A 166 5.16 -0.26 15.14
N ARG A 167 5.77 -0.17 13.98
CA ARG A 167 5.17 -0.53 12.68
C ARG A 167 6.17 -1.31 11.83
N GLN A 168 5.63 -2.30 11.14
CA GLN A 168 6.36 -3.09 10.18
C GLN A 168 5.77 -2.89 8.80
N TRP A 169 6.63 -2.60 7.84
CA TRP A 169 6.26 -2.47 6.45
C TRP A 169 7.06 -3.49 5.63
N LEU A 170 6.37 -4.37 4.93
CA LEU A 170 7.03 -5.39 4.10
C LEU A 170 7.41 -4.79 2.76
N THR A 171 8.65 -5.01 2.36
CA THR A 171 9.16 -4.67 1.04
C THR A 171 9.54 -5.95 0.29
N THR A 172 9.84 -5.83 -1.00
CA THR A 172 10.28 -6.97 -1.83
C THR A 172 11.61 -7.56 -1.39
N VAL A 173 12.46 -6.79 -0.69
CA VAL A 173 13.80 -7.20 -0.24
C VAL A 173 13.89 -7.48 1.26
N GLY A 174 12.80 -7.28 2.01
CA GLY A 174 12.79 -7.50 3.44
C GLY A 174 11.78 -6.65 4.19
N THR A 175 11.90 -6.62 5.50
CA THR A 175 10.97 -5.90 6.37
C THR A 175 11.59 -4.58 6.85
N LEU A 176 10.91 -3.47 6.57
CA LEU A 176 11.15 -2.19 7.19
C LEU A 176 10.49 -2.18 8.58
N ASN A 177 11.27 -2.00 9.64
CA ASN A 177 10.75 -1.85 11.00
C ASN A 177 10.97 -0.41 11.46
N ILE A 178 9.90 0.26 11.85
CA ILE A 178 9.93 1.60 12.43
C ILE A 178 9.39 1.52 13.85
N ARG A 179 10.19 1.97 14.80
CA ARG A 179 9.82 2.11 16.20
C ARG A 179 9.98 3.57 16.60
N VAL A 180 8.92 4.15 17.11
CA VAL A 180 8.88 5.54 17.55
C VAL A 180 8.67 5.59 19.05
N GLU A 181 9.53 6.33 19.74
CA GLU A 181 9.50 6.49 21.19
C GLU A 181 9.38 7.97 21.56
N LEU A 182 8.54 8.25 22.55
CA LEU A 182 8.44 9.56 23.17
C LEU A 182 9.28 9.57 24.44
N CYS A 183 10.43 10.24 24.40
CA CYS A 183 11.33 10.36 25.53
C CYS A 183 11.03 11.64 26.29
N ASN A 184 10.57 11.52 27.52
CA ASN A 184 10.28 12.66 28.38
C ASN A 184 11.36 12.82 29.45
N SER A 185 12.17 13.85 29.31
CA SER A 185 13.18 14.27 30.28
C SER A 185 12.70 15.47 31.09
N ARG A 186 13.30 15.71 32.24
CA ARG A 186 12.91 16.86 33.11
C ARG A 186 13.02 18.22 32.43
N LYS A 187 13.83 18.34 31.38
CA LYS A 187 14.11 19.64 30.70
C LYS A 187 13.44 19.73 29.33
N PHE A 188 13.28 18.63 28.62
CA PHE A 188 12.73 18.60 27.26
C PHE A 188 12.07 17.25 26.96
N THR A 189 11.16 17.26 26.03
CA THR A 189 10.57 16.05 25.45
C THR A 189 11.16 15.86 24.06
N SER A 190 11.63 14.66 23.75
CA SER A 190 12.18 14.31 22.44
C SER A 190 11.43 13.14 21.82
N LEU A 191 11.40 13.13 20.50
CA LEU A 191 10.90 12.04 19.68
C LEU A 191 12.09 11.27 19.16
N ARG A 192 12.17 9.99 19.50
CA ARG A 192 13.23 9.10 19.04
C ARG A 192 12.62 8.07 18.08
N VAL A 193 13.20 8.01 16.89
CA VAL A 193 12.80 7.06 15.85
C VAL A 193 13.92 6.07 15.61
N HIS A 194 13.62 4.79 15.77
CA HIS A 194 14.48 3.68 15.43
C HIS A 194 13.98 3.07 14.13
N GLY A 195 14.82 3.02 13.11
CA GLY A 195 14.53 2.42 11.82
C GLY A 195 15.49 1.28 11.52
N LYS A 196 14.94 0.10 11.25
CA LYS A 196 15.69 -1.01 10.65
C LYS A 196 15.28 -1.13 9.20
N LEU A 197 16.17 -0.70 8.31
CA LEU A 197 15.94 -0.73 6.87
C LEU A 197 16.35 -2.08 6.28
N PRO A 198 15.63 -2.59 5.27
CA PRO A 198 15.98 -3.86 4.61
C PRO A 198 17.22 -3.74 3.69
N THR A 199 17.53 -2.53 3.21
CA THR A 199 18.70 -2.20 2.36
C THR A 199 19.25 -0.85 2.76
N LEU A 200 20.28 -0.39 2.03
CA LEU A 200 20.79 0.98 2.14
C LEU A 200 19.64 1.98 1.93
N GLY A 201 19.54 2.95 2.83
CA GLY A 201 18.47 3.93 2.75
C GLY A 201 18.70 5.14 3.62
N ILE A 202 17.78 6.08 3.55
CA ILE A 202 17.79 7.32 4.32
C ILE A 202 16.51 7.38 5.15
N LEU A 203 16.68 7.66 6.42
CA LEU A 203 15.61 8.07 7.32
C LEU A 203 15.73 9.56 7.55
N GLN A 204 14.64 10.29 7.37
CA GLN A 204 14.56 11.72 7.59
C GLN A 204 13.37 12.03 8.47
N LEU A 205 13.59 12.71 9.57
CA LEU A 205 12.54 13.16 10.48
C LEU A 205 12.44 14.68 10.41
N GLN A 206 11.29 15.17 10.01
CA GLN A 206 11.04 16.57 9.79
C GLN A 206 9.92 17.09 10.69
N GLY A 207 10.23 18.19 11.39
CA GLY A 207 9.29 19.06 12.07
C GLY A 207 9.16 20.42 11.35
N ASN A 208 8.35 21.35 11.86
CA ASN A 208 8.18 22.67 11.25
C ASN A 208 9.46 23.52 11.26
N SER A 209 10.28 23.39 12.31
CA SER A 209 11.48 24.22 12.54
C SER A 209 12.77 23.42 12.64
N SER A 210 12.68 22.10 12.55
CA SER A 210 13.83 21.22 12.72
C SER A 210 13.71 20.01 11.80
N GLU A 211 14.84 19.63 11.26
CA GLU A 211 15.00 18.51 10.34
C GLU A 211 16.24 17.73 10.75
N GLU A 212 16.08 16.44 10.90
CA GLU A 212 17.16 15.51 11.19
C GLU A 212 17.12 14.38 10.20
N PHE A 213 18.27 13.97 9.68
CA PHE A 213 18.38 12.84 8.79
C PHE A 213 19.50 11.91 9.20
N VAL A 214 19.32 10.62 8.99
CA VAL A 214 20.35 9.60 9.17
C VAL A 214 20.37 8.71 7.94
N LYS A 215 21.59 8.53 7.42
CA LYS A 215 21.86 7.58 6.36
C LYS A 215 22.19 6.23 6.99
N SER A 216 21.41 5.22 6.68
CA SER A 216 21.65 3.86 7.18
C SER A 216 22.60 3.13 6.24
N GLU A 217 23.67 2.58 6.82
CA GLU A 217 24.49 1.58 6.15
C GLU A 217 23.90 0.20 6.48
N VAL A 218 23.82 -0.66 5.49
CA VAL A 218 23.20 -2.00 5.41
C VAL A 218 22.76 -2.65 6.74
N CYS A 219 21.45 -2.92 6.85
CA CYS A 219 20.82 -3.75 7.91
C CYS A 219 21.06 -3.33 9.38
N GLU A 220 21.68 -2.18 9.62
CA GLU A 220 21.85 -1.64 10.96
C GLU A 220 20.65 -0.84 11.42
N MET A 221 20.48 -0.77 12.73
CA MET A 221 19.43 0.04 13.33
C MET A 221 19.87 1.50 13.34
N SER A 222 19.20 2.32 12.54
CA SER A 222 19.40 3.76 12.53
C SER A 222 18.53 4.42 13.58
N VAL A 223 19.08 5.42 14.28
CA VAL A 223 18.38 6.15 15.33
C VAL A 223 18.42 7.63 15.02
N ILE A 224 17.25 8.26 15.02
CA ILE A 224 17.11 9.72 14.89
C ILE A 224 16.42 10.24 16.14
N GLU A 225 16.88 11.35 16.68
CA GLU A 225 16.26 12.00 17.82
C GLU A 225 16.01 13.48 17.53
N LEU A 226 14.77 13.93 17.67
CA LEU A 226 14.35 15.29 17.43
C LEU A 226 13.67 15.85 18.70
N GLN A 227 13.99 17.08 19.10
CA GLN A 227 13.28 17.76 20.17
C GLN A 227 11.88 18.15 19.71
N ILE A 228 10.88 17.84 20.55
CA ILE A 228 9.49 18.15 20.24
C ILE A 228 9.19 19.61 20.57
N ASP A 229 8.60 20.29 19.59
CA ASP A 229 7.90 21.54 19.81
C ASP A 229 6.45 21.25 20.22
N ARG A 230 6.03 21.74 21.39
CA ARG A 230 4.66 21.54 21.90
C ARG A 230 3.60 22.19 21.01
N SER A 231 3.98 23.16 20.19
CA SER A 231 3.08 23.79 19.22
C SER A 231 2.78 22.92 18.00
N GLN A 232 3.58 21.88 17.78
CA GLN A 232 3.50 21.04 16.60
C GLN A 232 2.95 19.63 16.93
N PRO A 233 1.73 19.31 16.50
CA PRO A 233 1.13 18.00 16.79
C PRO A 233 1.57 16.89 15.83
N THR A 234 2.19 17.20 14.69
CA THR A 234 2.50 16.23 13.65
C THR A 234 3.92 16.41 13.10
N TYR A 235 4.65 15.31 13.01
CA TYR A 235 5.98 15.20 12.41
C TYR A 235 5.92 14.27 11.19
N THR A 236 6.74 14.54 10.20
CA THR A 236 6.84 13.69 9.00
C THR A 236 8.10 12.85 9.08
N LEU A 237 7.93 11.53 8.97
CA LEU A 237 9.02 10.60 8.80
C LEU A 237 9.05 10.16 7.34
N THR A 238 10.17 10.43 6.67
CA THR A 238 10.42 10.02 5.28
C THR A 238 11.41 8.87 5.29
N VAL A 239 11.09 7.84 4.54
CA VAL A 239 11.96 6.67 4.34
C VAL A 239 12.26 6.55 2.86
N GLU A 240 13.54 6.63 2.51
CA GLU A 240 14.01 6.48 1.13
C GLU A 240 14.85 5.21 1.02
N LEU A 241 14.55 4.40 0.02
CA LEU A 241 15.33 3.20 -0.34
C LEU A 241 15.72 3.29 -1.82
N PRO A 242 16.80 4.02 -2.15
CA PRO A 242 17.15 4.36 -3.55
C PRO A 242 17.36 3.14 -4.46
N GLU A 243 17.74 2.01 -3.88
CA GLU A 243 17.93 0.76 -4.64
C GLU A 243 16.61 0.06 -4.99
N LEU A 244 15.53 0.37 -4.26
CA LEU A 244 14.23 -0.27 -4.44
C LEU A 244 13.24 0.61 -5.18
N ASP A 245 13.22 1.89 -4.84
CA ASP A 245 12.25 2.84 -5.38
C ASP A 245 12.78 4.27 -5.34
N HIS A 246 12.44 5.03 -6.35
CA HIS A 246 12.74 6.47 -6.41
C HIS A 246 11.73 7.31 -5.64
N LEU A 247 10.63 6.72 -5.20
CA LEU A 247 9.60 7.43 -4.44
C LEU A 247 9.73 7.12 -2.94
N PRO A 248 9.85 8.16 -2.10
CA PRO A 248 9.93 7.97 -0.66
C PRO A 248 8.59 7.51 -0.06
N LEU A 249 8.67 6.74 1.03
CA LEU A 249 7.52 6.44 1.87
C LEU A 249 7.40 7.50 2.97
N PHE A 250 6.23 8.14 3.04
CA PHE A 250 5.91 9.12 4.07
C PHE A 250 5.05 8.52 5.17
N LEU A 251 5.43 8.77 6.41
CA LEU A 251 4.69 8.40 7.60
C LEU A 251 4.46 9.65 8.45
N ALA A 252 3.26 9.80 9.00
CA ALA A 252 2.93 10.90 9.90
C ALA A 252 3.01 10.44 11.35
N ILE A 253 3.82 11.08 12.18
CA ILE A 253 3.87 10.83 13.62
C ILE A 253 3.01 11.89 14.30
N GLN A 254 1.91 11.47 14.91
CA GLN A 254 0.98 12.35 15.62
C GLN A 254 1.27 12.29 17.12
N VAL A 255 1.75 13.39 17.67
CA VAL A 255 2.09 13.51 19.09
C VAL A 255 0.90 14.11 19.84
N LYS A 256 0.38 13.38 20.83
CA LYS A 256 -0.64 13.86 21.76
C LYS A 256 -0.01 14.04 23.14
N ILE A 257 0.23 15.25 23.52
CA ILE A 257 0.82 15.65 24.81
C ILE A 257 -0.26 16.03 25.79
#